data_6d71797052012f1690f4bca9bff9f730
#
_entry.id   6d71797052012f1690f4bca9bff9f730
#
_cell.length_a   1.000
_cell.length_b   1.000
_cell.length_c   1.000
_cell.angle_alpha   90.00
_cell.angle_beta   90.00
_cell.angle_gamma   90.00
#
_symmetry.space_group_name_H-M   'P 1'
#
loop_
_entity.id
_entity.type
_entity.pdbx_description
1 polymer ?
#
loop_
_entity_poly.entity_id
_entity_poly.type
_entity_poly.pdbx_seq_one_letter_code
_entity_poly.pdbx_strand_id
1 'polypeptide(L)'
;MSRWVDAAAAALLAAALGTAHAAGPFPGIGRDATPDEVKAWDIDVRPDFKGLPPGSGSVAKGQEVWEAKCASCHGVFGESNSVFNPLVGGTTADDIRTGHVANLRRNDFPGRTTLMKVATVSTLWDYINRAMPWNQPKSLSPDEVYATVAYLLNLADVVPGDYTLSDRNIADVQKRMPNRNGMTVAHALWPGDGIAGTQKAPDVKGSACMKDCPVGGKVTSQLPAFARNAHGNLAEQNRLVGAQRGVNTEPAGAAKPAAAGPKNAEVLSLLEKNNCTACHAVDKRLVGPSFQEVARKHKGQADYLAGKIRAGGSGVWGAIPMPPQGADEATVNRIAQWLAGGAQP
;
A
#
# COMPACT_ATOMS: atom_id res chain seq x y z
N MET A 1 -73.01 -3.64 11.13
CA MET A 1 -72.05 -4.60 10.49
C MET A 1 -70.96 -3.93 9.62
N SER A 2 -70.78 -2.60 9.61
CA SER A 2 -69.81 -1.94 8.72
C SER A 2 -68.42 -1.67 9.34
N ARG A 3 -68.29 -1.48 10.65
CA ARG A 3 -67.04 -1.05 11.30
C ARG A 3 -65.92 -2.11 11.28
N TRP A 4 -66.24 -3.39 11.14
CA TRP A 4 -65.24 -4.45 11.07
C TRP A 4 -64.65 -4.62 9.63
N VAL A 5 -65.41 -4.29 8.62
CA VAL A 5 -64.99 -4.36 7.24
C VAL A 5 -64.04 -3.20 6.96
N ASP A 6 -64.28 -2.00 7.50
CA ASP A 6 -63.42 -0.85 7.37
C ASP A 6 -62.07 -1.03 8.09
N ALA A 7 -62.08 -1.67 9.27
CA ALA A 7 -60.85 -2.00 9.98
C ALA A 7 -59.98 -3.06 9.28
N ALA A 8 -60.63 -4.06 8.66
CA ALA A 8 -59.93 -5.07 7.88
C ALA A 8 -59.34 -4.48 6.58
N ALA A 9 -60.06 -3.59 5.91
CA ALA A 9 -59.54 -2.91 4.73
C ALA A 9 -58.36 -1.98 5.05
N ALA A 10 -58.41 -1.26 6.18
CA ALA A 10 -57.32 -0.41 6.63
C ALA A 10 -56.06 -1.23 7.04
N ALA A 11 -56.23 -2.40 7.65
CA ALA A 11 -55.12 -3.28 7.97
C ALA A 11 -54.46 -3.89 6.73
N LEU A 12 -55.25 -4.24 5.71
CA LEU A 12 -54.72 -4.72 4.43
C LEU A 12 -54.00 -3.62 3.62
N LEU A 13 -54.48 -2.38 3.65
CA LEU A 13 -53.78 -1.24 3.07
C LEU A 13 -52.46 -0.93 3.80
N ALA A 14 -52.44 -1.00 5.14
CA ALA A 14 -51.24 -0.79 5.94
C ALA A 14 -50.21 -1.89 5.71
N ALA A 15 -50.63 -3.14 5.51
CA ALA A 15 -49.74 -4.26 5.17
C ALA A 15 -49.15 -4.15 3.74
N ALA A 16 -49.90 -3.56 2.80
CA ALA A 16 -49.44 -3.32 1.42
C ALA A 16 -48.45 -2.16 1.29
N LEU A 17 -48.47 -1.21 2.27
CA LEU A 17 -47.53 -0.08 2.30
C LEU A 17 -46.19 -0.41 2.96
N GLY A 18 -46.07 -1.57 3.60
CA GLY A 18 -44.89 -1.97 4.41
C GLY A 18 -43.68 -2.53 3.63
N THR A 19 -43.74 -2.68 2.32
CA THR A 19 -42.65 -3.28 1.51
C THR A 19 -42.23 -2.48 0.29
N ALA A 20 -42.45 -1.16 0.31
CA ALA A 20 -41.75 -0.33 -0.64
C ALA A 20 -40.28 -0.22 -0.23
N HIS A 21 -39.50 -1.27 -0.47
CA HIS A 21 -38.06 -1.13 -0.59
C HIS A 21 -37.85 -0.05 -1.66
N ALA A 22 -37.22 1.05 -1.30
CA ALA A 22 -36.82 2.07 -2.27
C ALA A 22 -35.97 1.35 -3.32
N ALA A 23 -36.58 1.01 -4.46
CA ALA A 23 -35.82 0.55 -5.60
C ALA A 23 -34.81 1.65 -5.90
N GLY A 24 -33.51 1.35 -5.80
CA GLY A 24 -32.47 2.28 -6.16
C GLY A 24 -32.65 2.78 -7.60
N PRO A 25 -31.92 3.82 -7.99
CA PRO A 25 -32.08 4.44 -9.33
C PRO A 25 -31.87 3.46 -10.50
N PHE A 26 -31.41 2.24 -10.22
CA PHE A 26 -31.15 1.19 -11.22
C PHE A 26 -31.80 -0.14 -10.80
N PRO A 27 -33.13 -0.30 -10.95
CA PRO A 27 -33.84 -1.50 -10.57
C PRO A 27 -33.36 -2.70 -11.40
N GLY A 28 -33.08 -3.80 -10.72
CA GLY A 28 -32.59 -5.04 -11.35
C GLY A 28 -31.10 -5.09 -11.65
N ILE A 29 -30.32 -4.08 -11.27
CA ILE A 29 -28.88 -4.06 -11.37
C ILE A 29 -28.26 -4.23 -9.99
N GLY A 30 -27.55 -5.36 -9.81
CA GLY A 30 -26.93 -5.69 -8.54
C GLY A 30 -27.93 -6.25 -7.51
N ARG A 31 -27.42 -6.45 -6.31
CA ARG A 31 -28.18 -6.82 -5.11
C ARG A 31 -27.56 -6.18 -3.89
N ASP A 32 -28.27 -6.11 -2.81
CA ASP A 32 -27.71 -5.69 -1.54
C ASP A 32 -26.62 -6.68 -1.09
N ALA A 33 -25.50 -6.14 -0.57
CA ALA A 33 -24.46 -6.94 0.02
C ALA A 33 -24.96 -7.56 1.35
N THR A 34 -24.61 -8.81 1.58
CA THR A 34 -24.88 -9.45 2.87
C THR A 34 -23.98 -8.87 3.96
N PRO A 35 -24.38 -8.96 5.25
CA PRO A 35 -23.51 -8.50 6.35
C PRO A 35 -22.11 -9.11 6.32
N ASP A 36 -21.99 -10.39 5.95
CA ASP A 36 -20.68 -11.06 5.86
C ASP A 36 -19.82 -10.53 4.70
N GLU A 37 -20.45 -10.19 3.56
CA GLU A 37 -19.76 -9.53 2.47
C GLU A 37 -19.29 -8.14 2.88
N VAL A 38 -20.15 -7.34 3.52
CA VAL A 38 -19.77 -6.02 4.04
C VAL A 38 -18.61 -6.14 5.00
N LYS A 39 -18.68 -7.08 5.97
CA LYS A 39 -17.61 -7.33 6.95
C LYS A 39 -16.29 -7.75 6.30
N ALA A 40 -16.34 -8.52 5.22
CA ALA A 40 -15.14 -8.96 4.51
C ALA A 40 -14.42 -7.80 3.77
N TRP A 41 -15.16 -6.78 3.37
CA TRP A 41 -14.64 -5.61 2.65
C TRP A 41 -14.37 -4.40 3.54
N ASP A 42 -15.04 -4.28 4.69
CA ASP A 42 -14.85 -3.21 5.68
C ASP A 42 -13.62 -3.53 6.57
N ILE A 43 -12.46 -3.42 5.97
CA ILE A 43 -11.17 -3.78 6.58
C ILE A 43 -10.28 -2.57 6.88
N ASP A 44 -10.72 -1.37 6.57
CA ASP A 44 -9.95 -0.15 6.75
C ASP A 44 -10.12 0.46 8.15
N VAL A 45 -9.05 1.10 8.60
CA VAL A 45 -9.08 1.92 9.80
C VAL A 45 -9.25 3.37 9.41
N ARG A 46 -10.43 3.92 9.71
CA ARG A 46 -10.79 5.28 9.32
C ARG A 46 -10.17 6.34 10.24
N PRO A 47 -10.13 7.62 9.80
CA PRO A 47 -9.62 8.71 10.64
C PRO A 47 -10.37 8.91 11.96
N ASP A 48 -11.61 8.45 12.06
CA ASP A 48 -12.42 8.41 13.28
C ASP A 48 -12.16 7.17 14.15
N PHE A 49 -11.18 6.36 13.77
CA PHE A 49 -10.77 5.10 14.39
C PHE A 49 -11.81 3.97 14.34
N LYS A 50 -12.87 4.12 13.57
CA LYS A 50 -13.75 2.98 13.26
C LYS A 50 -12.97 1.95 12.45
N GLY A 51 -13.22 0.68 12.75
CA GLY A 51 -12.48 -0.44 12.15
C GLY A 51 -11.14 -0.76 12.84
N LEU A 52 -10.71 0.03 13.84
CA LEU A 52 -9.45 -0.21 14.55
C LEU A 52 -9.56 -1.47 15.41
N PRO A 53 -8.72 -2.51 15.18
CA PRO A 53 -8.71 -3.70 16.02
C PRO A 53 -8.26 -3.39 17.44
N PRO A 54 -8.79 -4.08 18.46
CA PRO A 54 -8.30 -3.98 19.83
C PRO A 54 -6.87 -4.50 19.91
N GLY A 55 -6.05 -3.85 20.74
CA GLY A 55 -4.67 -4.25 20.95
C GLY A 55 -3.80 -3.15 21.54
N SER A 56 -2.54 -3.48 21.83
CA SER A 56 -1.57 -2.55 22.38
C SER A 56 -0.13 -2.96 22.08
N GLY A 57 0.79 -1.98 22.04
CA GLY A 57 2.20 -2.27 21.86
C GLY A 57 3.09 -1.15 22.40
N SER A 58 4.14 -1.52 23.12
CA SER A 58 5.13 -0.56 23.65
C SER A 58 6.15 -0.16 22.59
N VAL A 59 6.80 0.98 22.78
CA VAL A 59 7.94 1.43 21.97
C VAL A 59 9.06 0.38 21.98
N ALA A 60 9.41 -0.18 23.14
CA ALA A 60 10.44 -1.22 23.24
C ALA A 60 10.09 -2.46 22.42
N LYS A 61 8.84 -2.95 22.50
CA LYS A 61 8.39 -4.07 21.67
C LYS A 61 8.39 -3.70 20.19
N GLY A 62 8.05 -2.46 19.86
CA GLY A 62 8.09 -1.94 18.52
C GLY A 62 9.49 -1.94 17.92
N GLN A 63 10.51 -1.62 18.71
CA GLN A 63 11.90 -1.72 18.28
C GLN A 63 12.29 -3.16 17.93
N GLU A 64 11.93 -4.15 18.73
CA GLU A 64 12.20 -5.55 18.46
C GLU A 64 11.56 -6.00 17.13
N VAL A 65 10.27 -5.68 16.93
CA VAL A 65 9.55 -6.01 15.70
C VAL A 65 10.16 -5.28 14.50
N TRP A 66 10.53 -4.01 14.68
CA TRP A 66 11.14 -3.17 13.65
C TRP A 66 12.48 -3.75 13.17
N GLU A 67 13.37 -4.05 14.09
CA GLU A 67 14.70 -4.61 13.78
C GLU A 67 14.57 -5.96 13.07
N ALA A 68 13.61 -6.79 13.47
CA ALA A 68 13.39 -8.11 12.89
C ALA A 68 12.73 -8.08 11.50
N LYS A 69 11.82 -7.14 11.25
CA LYS A 69 10.91 -7.21 10.09
C LYS A 69 10.94 -5.98 9.17
N CYS A 70 11.46 -4.84 9.61
CA CYS A 70 11.34 -3.56 8.90
C CYS A 70 12.69 -2.92 8.57
N ALA A 71 13.65 -2.98 9.50
CA ALA A 71 14.92 -2.26 9.40
C ALA A 71 15.75 -2.65 8.17
N SER A 72 15.60 -3.86 7.66
CA SER A 72 16.30 -4.31 6.44
C SER A 72 16.02 -3.43 5.21
N CYS A 73 14.82 -2.82 5.15
CA CYS A 73 14.42 -1.94 4.06
C CYS A 73 14.39 -0.46 4.50
N HIS A 74 14.01 -0.19 5.75
CA HIS A 74 13.74 1.16 6.23
C HIS A 74 14.83 1.74 7.12
N GLY A 75 15.92 1.01 7.36
CA GLY A 75 16.96 1.42 8.30
C GLY A 75 16.53 1.25 9.77
N VAL A 76 17.50 1.24 10.69
CA VAL A 76 17.23 1.03 12.13
C VAL A 76 16.40 2.18 12.70
N PHE A 77 16.64 3.39 12.24
CA PHE A 77 15.97 4.61 12.70
C PHE A 77 14.94 5.18 11.71
N GLY A 78 14.47 4.37 10.75
CA GLY A 78 13.53 4.81 9.73
C GLY A 78 14.10 5.79 8.70
N GLU A 79 15.43 5.88 8.62
CA GLU A 79 16.18 6.71 7.68
C GLU A 79 16.12 6.18 6.25
N SER A 80 15.75 4.91 6.11
CA SER A 80 15.64 4.21 4.84
C SER A 80 16.97 4.12 4.05
N ASN A 81 16.91 4.01 2.75
CA ASN A 81 18.06 3.83 1.88
C ASN A 81 17.84 4.55 0.53
N SER A 82 18.68 4.29 -0.46
CA SER A 82 18.55 4.91 -1.79
C SER A 82 17.31 4.49 -2.59
N VAL A 83 16.59 3.46 -2.14
CA VAL A 83 15.40 2.91 -2.83
C VAL A 83 14.12 3.42 -2.20
N PHE A 84 14.04 3.40 -0.87
CA PHE A 84 12.85 3.79 -0.12
C PHE A 84 13.00 5.19 0.47
N ASN A 85 11.93 5.96 0.47
CA ASN A 85 11.92 7.27 1.11
C ASN A 85 12.07 7.13 2.63
N PRO A 86 12.79 8.05 3.29
CA PRO A 86 12.85 8.10 4.74
C PRO A 86 11.46 8.17 5.37
N LEU A 87 11.27 7.43 6.45
CA LEU A 87 10.02 7.45 7.19
C LEU A 87 10.00 8.55 8.25
N VAL A 88 11.14 8.77 8.88
CA VAL A 88 11.32 9.68 10.01
C VAL A 88 12.32 10.78 9.66
N GLY A 89 12.24 11.89 10.38
CA GLY A 89 13.09 13.07 10.21
C GLY A 89 12.34 14.25 9.59
N GLY A 90 12.85 15.44 9.79
CA GLY A 90 12.32 16.68 9.23
C GLY A 90 11.10 17.27 9.96
N THR A 91 10.64 16.65 11.04
CA THR A 91 9.63 17.17 11.96
C THR A 91 10.28 17.82 13.18
N THR A 92 9.59 18.75 13.80
CA THR A 92 10.06 19.50 14.97
C THR A 92 9.01 19.50 16.08
N ALA A 93 9.41 19.88 17.29
CA ALA A 93 8.48 20.07 18.40
C ALA A 93 7.40 21.13 18.08
N ASP A 94 7.77 22.16 17.33
CA ASP A 94 6.81 23.18 16.87
C ASP A 94 5.78 22.61 15.88
N ASP A 95 6.17 21.70 15.01
CA ASP A 95 5.26 21.02 14.11
C ASP A 95 4.25 20.18 14.90
N ILE A 96 4.73 19.47 15.93
CA ILE A 96 3.86 18.72 16.87
C ILE A 96 2.89 19.66 17.58
N ARG A 97 3.35 20.83 18.00
CA ARG A 97 2.52 21.83 18.68
C ARG A 97 1.47 22.43 17.75
N THR A 98 1.85 22.80 16.54
CA THR A 98 0.99 23.51 15.57
C THR A 98 0.14 22.58 14.70
N GLY A 99 0.62 21.37 14.47
CA GLY A 99 0.02 20.41 13.52
C GLY A 99 0.31 20.73 12.05
N HIS A 100 1.32 21.55 11.80
CA HIS A 100 1.77 21.90 10.44
C HIS A 100 3.28 21.75 10.34
N VAL A 101 3.73 20.93 9.39
CA VAL A 101 5.15 20.70 9.17
C VAL A 101 5.74 21.81 8.30
N ALA A 102 6.56 22.66 8.91
CA ALA A 102 7.17 23.82 8.25
C ALA A 102 8.09 23.40 7.08
N ASN A 103 8.85 22.34 7.26
CA ASN A 103 9.80 21.84 6.24
C ASN A 103 9.15 21.36 4.95
N LEU A 104 7.85 21.05 4.93
CA LEU A 104 7.13 20.70 3.70
C LEU A 104 7.04 21.88 2.71
N ARG A 105 7.13 23.12 3.19
CA ARG A 105 7.07 24.34 2.39
C ARG A 105 8.43 24.81 1.88
N ARG A 106 9.51 24.20 2.35
CA ARG A 106 10.88 24.57 1.99
C ARG A 106 11.30 23.88 0.69
N ASN A 107 11.94 24.62 -0.20
CA ASN A 107 12.49 24.08 -1.45
C ASN A 107 13.91 23.52 -1.28
N ASP A 108 14.60 23.93 -0.20
CA ASP A 108 15.97 23.54 0.12
C ASP A 108 16.05 22.35 1.10
N PHE A 109 14.93 21.81 1.57
CA PHE A 109 14.92 20.65 2.43
C PHE A 109 15.20 19.37 1.60
N PRO A 110 16.19 18.56 1.98
CA PRO A 110 16.74 17.51 1.12
C PRO A 110 15.77 16.34 0.83
N GLY A 111 14.76 16.14 1.65
CA GLY A 111 13.79 15.06 1.45
C GLY A 111 12.52 15.27 2.25
N ARG A 112 11.44 14.64 1.81
CA ARG A 112 10.15 14.67 2.50
C ARG A 112 9.84 13.29 3.05
N THR A 113 9.95 13.15 4.35
CA THR A 113 9.70 11.87 5.05
C THR A 113 8.21 11.55 5.13
N THR A 114 7.90 10.31 5.47
CA THR A 114 6.50 9.89 5.66
C THR A 114 5.85 10.65 6.82
N LEU A 115 6.54 10.79 7.95
CA LEU A 115 6.01 11.45 9.15
C LEU A 115 5.82 12.97 8.96
N MET A 116 6.53 13.59 8.02
CA MET A 116 6.24 14.97 7.61
C MET A 116 4.91 15.11 6.86
N LYS A 117 4.49 14.07 6.13
CA LYS A 117 3.33 14.14 5.22
C LYS A 117 2.06 13.57 5.83
N VAL A 118 2.16 12.49 6.59
CA VAL A 118 1.00 11.79 7.12
C VAL A 118 0.28 12.64 8.16
N ALA A 119 -1.01 12.87 7.95
CA ALA A 119 -1.84 13.69 8.83
C ALA A 119 -2.51 12.88 9.94
N THR A 120 -2.78 11.60 9.69
CA THR A 120 -3.55 10.75 10.61
C THR A 120 -2.76 9.52 11.02
N VAL A 121 -2.73 9.25 12.32
CA VAL A 121 -2.09 8.03 12.85
C VAL A 121 -2.86 6.78 12.44
N SER A 122 -4.16 6.87 12.20
CA SER A 122 -4.96 5.77 11.67
C SER A 122 -4.47 5.29 10.31
N THR A 123 -4.10 6.21 9.42
CA THR A 123 -3.52 5.88 8.11
C THR A 123 -2.18 5.14 8.27
N LEU A 124 -1.34 5.57 9.21
CA LEU A 124 -0.07 4.90 9.47
C LEU A 124 -0.31 3.48 10.00
N TRP A 125 -1.22 3.32 10.95
CA TRP A 125 -1.60 2.03 11.51
C TRP A 125 -2.16 1.09 10.44
N ASP A 126 -3.13 1.57 9.68
CA ASP A 126 -3.82 0.81 8.64
C ASP A 126 -2.87 0.36 7.52
N TYR A 127 -1.99 1.25 7.08
CA TYR A 127 -1.01 0.93 6.04
C TYR A 127 -0.04 -0.17 6.49
N ILE A 128 0.47 -0.08 7.72
CA ILE A 128 1.37 -1.11 8.28
C ILE A 128 0.62 -2.44 8.39
N ASN A 129 -0.61 -2.43 8.91
CA ASN A 129 -1.42 -3.63 9.06
C ASN A 129 -1.72 -4.33 7.72
N ARG A 130 -1.96 -3.55 6.66
CA ARG A 130 -2.35 -4.10 5.36
C ARG A 130 -1.19 -4.51 4.47
N ALA A 131 -0.14 -3.71 4.47
CA ALA A 131 0.86 -3.73 3.42
C ALA A 131 2.26 -4.05 3.90
N MET A 132 2.51 -4.03 5.21
CA MET A 132 3.84 -4.25 5.78
C MET A 132 3.90 -5.48 6.68
N PRO A 133 5.03 -6.19 6.69
CA PRO A 133 6.20 -6.08 5.81
C PRO A 133 5.83 -6.36 4.35
N TRP A 134 6.42 -5.62 3.40
CA TRP A 134 6.07 -5.72 1.99
C TRP A 134 6.22 -7.13 1.40
N ASN A 135 7.21 -7.89 1.87
CA ASN A 135 7.43 -9.28 1.46
C ASN A 135 6.45 -10.28 2.13
N GLN A 136 5.76 -9.87 3.19
CA GLN A 136 4.77 -10.70 3.92
C GLN A 136 3.63 -9.82 4.45
N PRO A 137 2.77 -9.25 3.59
CA PRO A 137 1.66 -8.41 4.01
C PRO A 137 0.72 -9.18 4.95
N LYS A 138 0.14 -8.47 5.93
CA LYS A 138 -0.78 -9.02 6.93
C LYS A 138 -0.20 -10.12 7.84
N SER A 139 1.12 -10.20 7.96
CA SER A 139 1.78 -11.15 8.84
C SER A 139 1.99 -10.64 10.27
N LEU A 140 1.72 -9.35 10.53
CA LEU A 140 1.79 -8.77 11.86
C LEU A 140 0.47 -8.98 12.61
N SER A 141 0.57 -9.30 13.89
CA SER A 141 -0.57 -9.22 14.80
C SER A 141 -0.94 -7.74 15.06
N PRO A 142 -2.18 -7.44 15.49
CA PRO A 142 -2.55 -6.08 15.89
C PRO A 142 -1.59 -5.47 16.91
N ASP A 143 -1.15 -6.22 17.91
CA ASP A 143 -0.21 -5.76 18.93
C ASP A 143 1.16 -5.41 18.33
N GLU A 144 1.66 -6.20 17.37
CA GLU A 144 2.90 -5.87 16.65
C GLU A 144 2.74 -4.61 15.80
N VAL A 145 1.56 -4.38 15.21
CA VAL A 145 1.28 -3.13 14.47
C VAL A 145 1.27 -1.93 15.42
N TYR A 146 0.58 -2.02 16.57
CA TYR A 146 0.61 -0.96 17.60
C TYR A 146 2.04 -0.68 18.07
N ALA A 147 2.81 -1.71 18.34
CA ALA A 147 4.19 -1.60 18.77
C ALA A 147 5.06 -0.90 17.71
N THR A 148 4.95 -1.32 16.45
CA THR A 148 5.68 -0.72 15.34
C THR A 148 5.32 0.75 15.13
N VAL A 149 4.03 1.09 15.22
CA VAL A 149 3.56 2.48 15.15
C VAL A 149 4.11 3.29 16.32
N ALA A 150 4.08 2.75 17.55
CA ALA A 150 4.64 3.41 18.74
C ALA A 150 6.13 3.71 18.54
N TYR A 151 6.90 2.77 18.03
CA TYR A 151 8.32 2.96 17.77
C TYR A 151 8.59 4.05 16.72
N LEU A 152 7.88 4.06 15.60
CA LEU A 152 8.00 5.12 14.58
C LEU A 152 7.64 6.50 15.13
N LEU A 153 6.61 6.58 15.96
CA LEU A 153 6.18 7.81 16.59
C LEU A 153 7.20 8.29 17.64
N ASN A 154 7.86 7.36 18.32
CA ASN A 154 8.96 7.70 19.24
C ASN A 154 10.19 8.22 18.49
N LEU A 155 10.58 7.58 17.38
CA LEU A 155 11.66 8.07 16.53
C LEU A 155 11.40 9.49 15.99
N ALA A 156 10.13 9.90 15.90
CA ALA A 156 9.71 11.23 15.47
C ALA A 156 9.39 12.18 16.64
N ASP A 157 9.78 11.85 17.87
CA ASP A 157 9.52 12.60 19.11
C ASP A 157 8.03 12.87 19.40
N VAL A 158 7.11 12.14 18.77
CA VAL A 158 5.67 12.29 19.01
C VAL A 158 5.26 11.65 20.33
N VAL A 159 5.86 10.54 20.72
CA VAL A 159 5.63 9.84 21.99
C VAL A 159 6.95 9.56 22.70
N PRO A 160 6.99 9.50 24.04
CA PRO A 160 8.19 9.15 24.80
C PRO A 160 8.56 7.66 24.65
N GLY A 161 9.80 7.29 25.04
CA GLY A 161 10.33 5.94 24.87
C GLY A 161 9.65 4.85 25.73
N ASP A 162 9.00 5.24 26.80
CA ASP A 162 8.24 4.35 27.70
C ASP A 162 6.75 4.22 27.31
N TYR A 163 6.36 4.80 26.16
CA TYR A 163 4.96 4.84 25.75
C TYR A 163 4.46 3.47 25.29
N THR A 164 3.22 3.15 25.66
CA THR A 164 2.46 2.03 25.11
C THR A 164 1.25 2.55 24.35
N LEU A 165 1.25 2.36 23.04
CA LEU A 165 0.14 2.72 22.16
C LEU A 165 -0.93 1.61 22.18
N SER A 166 -2.20 2.00 22.16
CA SER A 166 -3.33 1.08 22.15
C SER A 166 -4.55 1.66 21.43
N ASP A 167 -5.54 0.82 21.16
CA ASP A 167 -6.86 1.24 20.66
C ASP A 167 -7.52 2.30 21.55
N ARG A 168 -7.18 2.34 22.84
CA ARG A 168 -7.78 3.25 23.83
C ARG A 168 -7.17 4.65 23.85
N ASN A 169 -5.91 4.78 23.44
CA ASN A 169 -5.16 6.05 23.54
C ASN A 169 -4.66 6.60 22.19
N ILE A 170 -4.84 5.90 21.09
CA ILE A 170 -4.39 6.34 19.76
C ILE A 170 -5.05 7.66 19.33
N ALA A 171 -6.28 7.91 19.77
CA ALA A 171 -6.98 9.17 19.51
C ALA A 171 -6.30 10.39 20.19
N ASP A 172 -5.64 10.19 21.33
CA ASP A 172 -4.85 11.23 21.98
C ASP A 172 -3.52 11.46 21.27
N VAL A 173 -2.92 10.40 20.74
CA VAL A 173 -1.73 10.49 19.88
C VAL A 173 -2.03 11.25 18.60
N GLN A 174 -3.23 11.10 18.01
CA GLN A 174 -3.66 11.88 16.86
C GLN A 174 -3.52 13.39 17.07
N LYS A 175 -3.78 13.88 18.28
CA LYS A 175 -3.66 15.31 18.64
C LYS A 175 -2.21 15.81 18.60
N ARG A 176 -1.25 14.89 18.55
CA ARG A 176 0.19 15.17 18.53
C ARG A 176 0.84 14.92 17.16
N MET A 177 0.08 14.41 16.17
CA MET A 177 0.64 14.18 14.85
C MET A 177 1.16 15.49 14.24
N PRO A 178 2.42 15.51 13.75
CA PRO A 178 3.08 16.75 13.33
C PRO A 178 2.37 17.47 12.19
N ASN A 179 1.69 16.73 11.31
CA ASN A 179 0.99 17.29 10.15
C ASN A 179 -0.54 17.12 10.22
N ARG A 180 -1.11 16.98 11.43
CA ARG A 180 -2.55 16.74 11.61
C ARG A 180 -3.47 17.80 10.98
N ASN A 181 -2.97 19.03 10.85
CA ASN A 181 -3.67 20.16 10.23
C ASN A 181 -3.20 20.43 8.79
N GLY A 182 -2.31 19.57 8.25
CA GLY A 182 -1.73 19.74 6.91
C GLY A 182 -2.66 19.33 5.76
N MET A 183 -3.72 18.60 6.05
CA MET A 183 -4.76 18.30 5.06
C MET A 183 -5.68 19.49 4.88
N THR A 184 -6.06 19.74 3.63
CA THR A 184 -7.06 20.75 3.31
C THR A 184 -8.08 20.18 2.33
N VAL A 185 -9.33 20.57 2.52
CA VAL A 185 -10.42 20.38 1.54
C VAL A 185 -10.75 21.69 0.84
N ALA A 186 -10.07 22.79 1.22
CA ALA A 186 -10.21 24.10 0.59
C ALA A 186 -9.40 24.17 -0.72
N HIS A 187 -9.72 23.27 -1.65
CA HIS A 187 -9.20 23.23 -3.00
C HIS A 187 -10.35 22.95 -3.97
N ALA A 188 -10.20 23.38 -5.20
CA ALA A 188 -11.29 23.31 -6.16
C ALA A 188 -11.35 22.01 -6.96
N LEU A 189 -10.54 21.00 -6.60
CA LEU A 189 -10.62 19.65 -7.20
C LEU A 189 -11.88 18.90 -6.79
N TRP A 190 -12.46 19.25 -5.65
CA TRP A 190 -13.70 18.67 -5.12
C TRP A 190 -14.75 19.75 -4.98
N PRO A 191 -15.40 20.13 -6.09
CA PRO A 191 -16.57 21.00 -5.97
C PRO A 191 -17.65 20.19 -5.28
N GLY A 192 -18.10 20.64 -4.15
CA GLY A 192 -19.12 19.87 -3.45
C GLY A 192 -19.92 20.73 -2.52
N ASP A 193 -21.21 20.77 -2.75
CA ASP A 193 -22.15 21.21 -1.74
C ASP A 193 -22.10 20.21 -0.57
N GLY A 194 -21.84 20.71 0.62
CA GLY A 194 -21.85 19.92 1.84
C GLY A 194 -20.47 19.52 2.38
N ILE A 195 -19.36 19.77 1.68
CA ILE A 195 -18.03 19.62 2.22
C ILE A 195 -17.49 20.97 2.66
N ALA A 196 -17.32 21.18 3.96
CA ALA A 196 -16.82 22.44 4.50
C ALA A 196 -15.45 22.79 3.92
N GLY A 197 -15.27 24.02 3.48
CA GLY A 197 -14.00 24.52 2.93
C GLY A 197 -13.76 24.21 1.45
N THR A 198 -14.65 23.47 0.78
CA THR A 198 -14.55 23.27 -0.68
C THR A 198 -15.10 24.48 -1.44
N GLN A 199 -14.57 24.70 -2.63
CA GLN A 199 -15.10 25.72 -3.54
C GLN A 199 -16.31 25.17 -4.29
N LYS A 200 -17.26 26.07 -4.65
CA LYS A 200 -18.47 25.70 -5.40
C LYS A 200 -18.19 25.29 -6.84
N ALA A 201 -17.06 25.68 -7.40
CA ALA A 201 -16.65 25.35 -8.77
C ALA A 201 -15.25 24.76 -8.78
N PRO A 202 -14.94 23.82 -9.67
CA PRO A 202 -13.60 23.28 -9.84
C PRO A 202 -12.60 24.40 -10.20
N ASP A 203 -11.35 24.25 -9.79
CA ASP A 203 -10.23 25.15 -10.16
C ASP A 203 -9.77 24.95 -11.62
N VAL A 204 -10.21 23.88 -12.23
CA VAL A 204 -10.00 23.63 -13.66
C VAL A 204 -11.16 24.19 -14.46
N LYS A 205 -10.85 25.10 -15.36
CA LYS A 205 -11.80 25.51 -16.41
C LYS A 205 -11.80 24.44 -17.50
N GLY A 206 -12.57 23.39 -17.29
CA GLY A 206 -12.87 22.42 -18.34
C GLY A 206 -13.57 23.16 -19.48
N SER A 207 -13.10 23.05 -20.70
CA SER A 207 -13.88 23.45 -21.86
C SER A 207 -14.77 22.28 -22.26
N ALA A 208 -16.02 22.53 -22.55
CA ALA A 208 -16.90 21.56 -23.21
C ALA A 208 -16.50 21.42 -24.70
N CYS A 209 -15.21 21.30 -24.96
CA CYS A 209 -14.66 21.21 -26.29
C CYS A 209 -15.04 19.87 -26.93
N MET A 210 -15.96 19.92 -27.88
CA MET A 210 -16.41 18.76 -28.65
C MET A 210 -15.86 18.75 -30.08
N LYS A 211 -15.28 19.86 -30.53
CA LYS A 211 -14.73 20.05 -31.87
C LYS A 211 -13.58 21.05 -31.81
N ASP A 212 -12.55 20.80 -32.61
CA ASP A 212 -11.36 21.65 -32.70
C ASP A 212 -10.69 21.92 -31.34
N CYS A 213 -10.69 20.91 -30.48
CA CYS A 213 -10.09 21.00 -29.16
C CYS A 213 -8.60 21.31 -29.26
N PRO A 214 -8.05 22.16 -28.37
CA PRO A 214 -6.62 22.44 -28.37
C PRO A 214 -5.83 21.13 -28.34
N VAL A 215 -5.02 20.90 -29.35
CA VAL A 215 -4.17 19.70 -29.42
C VAL A 215 -2.92 19.96 -28.62
N GLY A 216 -2.60 19.05 -27.73
CA GLY A 216 -1.24 18.96 -27.23
C GLY A 216 -1.05 19.28 -25.78
N GLY A 217 -1.38 18.29 -24.94
CA GLY A 217 -0.62 18.15 -23.71
C GLY A 217 0.86 17.93 -24.05
N LYS A 218 1.74 18.77 -23.53
CA LYS A 218 3.18 18.54 -23.63
C LYS A 218 3.59 17.61 -22.51
N VAL A 219 4.21 16.47 -22.84
CA VAL A 219 4.82 15.61 -21.83
C VAL A 219 5.95 16.40 -21.15
N THR A 220 5.80 16.70 -19.87
CA THR A 220 6.77 17.47 -19.08
C THR A 220 7.67 16.57 -18.23
N SER A 221 7.26 15.35 -17.97
CA SER A 221 8.07 14.34 -17.29
C SER A 221 7.65 12.94 -17.73
N GLN A 222 8.53 11.99 -17.57
CA GLN A 222 8.25 10.58 -17.82
C GLN A 222 9.01 9.71 -16.81
N LEU A 223 8.47 8.52 -16.55
CA LEU A 223 9.15 7.55 -15.73
C LEU A 223 10.49 7.14 -16.36
N PRO A 224 11.54 6.93 -15.56
CA PRO A 224 12.78 6.32 -16.03
C PRO A 224 12.50 4.97 -16.71
N ALA A 225 13.37 4.58 -17.65
CA ALA A 225 13.18 3.33 -18.39
C ALA A 225 13.05 2.10 -17.50
N PHE A 226 13.77 2.04 -16.38
CA PHE A 226 13.71 0.93 -15.43
C PHE A 226 12.38 0.83 -14.67
N ALA A 227 11.66 1.96 -14.52
CA ALA A 227 10.39 2.01 -13.78
C ALA A 227 9.16 1.94 -14.71
N ARG A 228 9.35 2.13 -16.03
CA ARG A 228 8.26 2.28 -17.00
C ARG A 228 7.32 1.08 -17.03
N ASN A 229 7.85 -0.12 -17.04
CA ASN A 229 7.11 -1.37 -17.11
C ASN A 229 7.38 -2.27 -15.89
N ALA A 230 7.58 -1.66 -14.71
CA ALA A 230 7.88 -2.40 -13.47
C ALA A 230 6.76 -3.41 -13.10
N HIS A 231 5.52 -3.12 -13.50
CA HIS A 231 4.36 -3.99 -13.29
C HIS A 231 3.81 -4.57 -14.61
N GLY A 232 4.62 -4.64 -15.64
CA GLY A 232 4.27 -5.14 -16.97
C GLY A 232 3.72 -4.06 -17.91
N ASN A 233 3.61 -4.42 -19.19
CA ASN A 233 3.10 -3.52 -20.23
C ASN A 233 1.59 -3.30 -20.05
N LEU A 234 1.17 -2.06 -19.92
CA LEU A 234 -0.25 -1.70 -19.72
C LEU A 234 -1.15 -2.14 -20.89
N ALA A 235 -0.62 -2.18 -22.10
CA ALA A 235 -1.39 -2.64 -23.27
C ALA A 235 -1.74 -4.14 -23.20
N GLU A 236 -0.95 -4.93 -22.50
CA GLU A 236 -1.13 -6.38 -22.34
C GLU A 236 -1.98 -6.73 -21.10
N GLN A 237 -2.19 -5.80 -20.19
CA GLN A 237 -3.03 -6.02 -19.03
C GLN A 237 -4.49 -6.19 -19.44
N ASN A 238 -5.04 -7.34 -19.13
CA ASN A 238 -6.46 -7.62 -19.35
C ASN A 238 -7.24 -7.34 -18.06
N ARG A 239 -8.14 -6.36 -18.10
CA ARG A 239 -8.98 -6.00 -16.97
C ARG A 239 -10.39 -6.51 -17.20
N LEU A 240 -10.97 -7.12 -16.17
CA LEU A 240 -12.34 -7.63 -16.22
C LEU A 240 -13.39 -6.52 -16.19
N VAL A 241 -13.04 -5.36 -15.64
CA VAL A 241 -13.93 -4.21 -15.49
C VAL A 241 -13.20 -2.94 -15.89
N GLY A 242 -13.87 -2.01 -16.55
CA GLY A 242 -13.35 -0.74 -17.02
C GLY A 242 -12.62 -0.83 -18.36
N ALA A 243 -11.68 0.09 -18.59
CA ALA A 243 -10.88 0.09 -19.81
C ALA A 243 -10.08 -1.20 -19.92
N GLN A 244 -10.22 -1.89 -21.04
CA GLN A 244 -9.70 -3.23 -21.22
C GLN A 244 -8.18 -3.25 -21.40
N ARG A 245 -7.61 -2.23 -22.04
CA ARG A 245 -6.18 -2.15 -22.32
C ARG A 245 -5.67 -0.74 -22.11
N GLY A 246 -4.46 -0.66 -21.58
CA GLY A 246 -3.71 0.57 -21.45
C GLY A 246 -2.93 0.93 -22.72
N VAL A 247 -2.13 1.99 -22.62
CA VAL A 247 -1.22 2.39 -23.69
C VAL A 247 -0.03 1.43 -23.74
N ASN A 248 0.45 1.12 -24.93
CA ASN A 248 1.71 0.39 -25.09
C ASN A 248 2.86 1.29 -24.63
N THR A 249 3.54 0.89 -23.56
CA THR A 249 4.65 1.61 -22.96
C THR A 249 6.02 1.09 -23.39
N GLU A 250 6.07 0.07 -24.22
CA GLU A 250 7.32 -0.41 -24.79
C GLU A 250 7.87 0.58 -25.82
N PRO A 251 9.18 0.76 -25.86
CA PRO A 251 9.83 1.53 -26.92
C PRO A 251 9.52 0.93 -28.29
N ALA A 252 9.33 1.77 -29.31
CA ALA A 252 9.15 1.29 -30.67
C ALA A 252 10.38 0.45 -31.09
N GLY A 253 10.15 -0.80 -31.47
CA GLY A 253 11.22 -1.74 -31.82
C GLY A 253 11.77 -2.60 -30.65
N ALA A 254 11.26 -2.45 -29.42
CA ALA A 254 11.58 -3.39 -28.37
C ALA A 254 11.04 -4.78 -28.74
N ALA A 255 11.93 -5.76 -28.77
CA ALA A 255 11.51 -7.14 -28.93
C ALA A 255 10.61 -7.52 -27.74
N LYS A 256 9.44 -8.08 -28.03
CA LYS A 256 8.56 -8.64 -27.01
C LYS A 256 9.40 -9.60 -26.18
N PRO A 257 9.44 -9.49 -24.83
CA PRO A 257 10.11 -10.49 -24.02
C PRO A 257 9.59 -11.87 -24.47
N ALA A 258 10.47 -12.76 -24.87
CA ALA A 258 10.08 -14.09 -25.24
C ALA A 258 9.29 -14.67 -24.07
N ALA A 259 8.07 -15.12 -24.33
CA ALA A 259 7.27 -15.80 -23.32
C ALA A 259 8.14 -16.89 -22.73
N ALA A 260 8.31 -16.89 -21.41
CA ALA A 260 9.11 -17.88 -20.72
C ALA A 260 8.65 -19.27 -21.20
N GLY A 261 9.57 -20.03 -21.76
CA GLY A 261 9.26 -21.34 -22.28
C GLY A 261 8.71 -22.26 -21.17
N PRO A 262 7.92 -23.28 -21.53
CA PRO A 262 7.18 -24.10 -20.56
C PRO A 262 8.05 -24.78 -19.49
N LYS A 263 9.37 -24.85 -19.68
CA LYS A 263 10.29 -25.50 -18.73
C LYS A 263 10.50 -24.75 -17.41
N ASN A 264 10.28 -23.45 -17.37
CA ASN A 264 10.53 -22.62 -16.16
C ASN A 264 9.30 -21.87 -15.64
N ALA A 265 8.15 -22.00 -16.28
CA ALA A 265 6.90 -21.35 -15.86
C ALA A 265 6.53 -21.68 -14.41
N GLU A 266 6.80 -22.90 -13.96
CA GLU A 266 6.60 -23.32 -12.58
C GLU A 266 7.44 -22.49 -11.60
N VAL A 267 8.74 -22.36 -11.88
CA VAL A 267 9.64 -21.62 -10.98
C VAL A 267 9.30 -20.13 -10.97
N LEU A 268 8.98 -19.55 -12.11
CA LEU A 268 8.55 -18.16 -12.18
C LEU A 268 7.28 -17.92 -11.36
N SER A 269 6.32 -18.86 -11.42
CA SER A 269 5.13 -18.81 -10.56
C SER A 269 5.47 -18.93 -9.06
N LEU A 270 6.44 -19.77 -8.70
CA LEU A 270 6.92 -19.89 -7.31
C LEU A 270 7.57 -18.59 -6.83
N LEU A 271 8.37 -17.93 -7.69
CA LEU A 271 8.98 -16.62 -7.37
C LEU A 271 7.93 -15.54 -7.14
N GLU A 272 6.88 -15.49 -7.95
CA GLU A 272 5.77 -14.56 -7.79
C GLU A 272 4.97 -14.83 -6.51
N LYS A 273 4.57 -16.08 -6.29
CA LYS A 273 3.81 -16.49 -5.10
C LYS A 273 4.52 -16.19 -3.78
N ASN A 274 5.84 -16.24 -3.79
CA ASN A 274 6.67 -15.96 -2.62
C ASN A 274 7.27 -14.55 -2.62
N ASN A 275 6.72 -13.64 -3.43
CA ASN A 275 7.13 -12.24 -3.54
C ASN A 275 8.62 -11.99 -3.83
N CYS A 276 9.35 -12.97 -4.33
CA CYS A 276 10.77 -12.83 -4.67
C CYS A 276 10.98 -11.73 -5.73
N THR A 277 10.02 -11.61 -6.65
CA THR A 277 10.03 -10.63 -7.75
C THR A 277 9.88 -9.19 -7.29
N ALA A 278 9.44 -8.95 -6.05
CA ALA A 278 9.38 -7.62 -5.46
C ALA A 278 10.79 -6.98 -5.31
N CYS A 279 11.81 -7.83 -5.03
CA CYS A 279 13.17 -7.36 -4.81
C CYS A 279 14.16 -7.81 -5.89
N HIS A 280 13.84 -8.85 -6.66
CA HIS A 280 14.69 -9.43 -7.67
C HIS A 280 14.00 -9.51 -9.03
N ALA A 281 14.68 -9.14 -10.11
CA ALA A 281 14.24 -9.45 -11.46
C ALA A 281 15.14 -10.54 -12.07
N VAL A 282 14.75 -11.12 -13.19
CA VAL A 282 15.52 -12.20 -13.82
C VAL A 282 16.87 -11.68 -14.31
N ASP A 283 16.89 -10.55 -15.01
CA ASP A 283 18.00 -10.03 -15.79
C ASP A 283 18.58 -8.70 -15.30
N LYS A 284 17.90 -7.99 -14.41
CA LYS A 284 18.30 -6.68 -13.93
C LYS A 284 18.23 -6.57 -12.40
N ARG A 285 19.07 -5.71 -11.83
CA ARG A 285 18.98 -5.35 -10.41
C ARG A 285 17.75 -4.51 -10.14
N LEU A 286 17.06 -4.86 -9.05
CA LEU A 286 16.05 -4.03 -8.41
C LEU A 286 16.57 -3.59 -7.03
N VAL A 287 15.93 -4.03 -5.96
CA VAL A 287 16.45 -3.87 -4.59
C VAL A 287 17.61 -4.83 -4.35
N GLY A 288 17.45 -6.09 -4.76
CA GLY A 288 18.46 -7.13 -4.72
C GLY A 288 19.15 -7.36 -6.09
N PRO A 289 20.14 -8.25 -6.14
CA PRO A 289 20.78 -8.67 -7.38
C PRO A 289 19.78 -9.35 -8.31
N SER A 290 20.02 -9.31 -9.61
CA SER A 290 19.23 -10.12 -10.54
C SER A 290 19.43 -11.61 -10.30
N PHE A 291 18.43 -12.43 -10.62
CA PHE A 291 18.57 -13.88 -10.50
C PHE A 291 19.73 -14.41 -11.37
N GLN A 292 19.98 -13.82 -12.53
CA GLN A 292 21.11 -14.18 -13.37
C GLN A 292 22.47 -13.79 -12.75
N GLU A 293 22.57 -12.67 -12.02
CA GLU A 293 23.80 -12.33 -11.28
C GLU A 293 24.04 -13.35 -10.16
N VAL A 294 23.00 -13.73 -9.42
CA VAL A 294 23.08 -14.77 -8.38
C VAL A 294 23.52 -16.09 -8.99
N ALA A 295 22.89 -16.49 -10.09
CA ALA A 295 23.19 -17.73 -10.79
C ALA A 295 24.64 -17.78 -11.31
N ARG A 296 25.16 -16.68 -11.88
CA ARG A 296 26.55 -16.58 -12.32
C ARG A 296 27.54 -16.73 -11.17
N LYS A 297 27.26 -16.06 -10.03
CA LYS A 297 28.13 -16.05 -8.86
C LYS A 297 28.14 -17.38 -8.11
N HIS A 298 27.00 -18.06 -8.06
CA HIS A 298 26.79 -19.27 -7.25
C HIS A 298 26.35 -20.48 -8.08
N LYS A 299 26.85 -20.58 -9.31
CA LYS A 299 26.58 -21.71 -10.20
C LYS A 299 26.86 -23.04 -9.53
N GLY A 300 25.92 -23.97 -9.57
CA GLY A 300 26.05 -25.30 -8.98
C GLY A 300 25.90 -25.36 -7.45
N GLN A 301 25.68 -24.26 -6.76
CA GLN A 301 25.66 -24.19 -5.29
C GLN A 301 24.21 -24.17 -4.74
N ALA A 302 23.40 -25.17 -5.12
CA ALA A 302 21.98 -25.20 -4.75
C ALA A 302 21.76 -25.18 -3.23
N ASP A 303 22.50 -25.96 -2.46
CA ASP A 303 22.34 -26.02 -1.00
C ASP A 303 22.70 -24.69 -0.31
N TYR A 304 23.76 -24.03 -0.77
CA TYR A 304 24.13 -22.70 -0.30
C TYR A 304 23.00 -21.68 -0.59
N LEU A 305 22.47 -21.71 -1.80
CA LEU A 305 21.37 -20.81 -2.20
C LEU A 305 20.11 -21.10 -1.40
N ALA A 306 19.75 -22.36 -1.18
CA ALA A 306 18.61 -22.74 -0.33
C ALA A 306 18.79 -22.22 1.11
N GLY A 307 20.00 -22.37 1.67
CA GLY A 307 20.34 -21.82 2.98
C GLY A 307 20.17 -20.30 3.04
N LYS A 308 20.60 -19.57 1.99
CA LYS A 308 20.47 -18.11 1.90
C LYS A 308 19.03 -17.64 1.71
N ILE A 309 18.22 -18.37 0.99
CA ILE A 309 16.78 -18.06 0.88
C ILE A 309 16.11 -18.18 2.24
N ARG A 310 16.39 -19.22 3.00
CA ARG A 310 15.79 -19.44 4.33
C ARG A 310 16.30 -18.47 5.38
N ALA A 311 17.61 -18.29 5.48
CA ALA A 311 18.23 -17.49 6.54
C ALA A 311 18.38 -16.00 6.19
N GLY A 312 18.20 -15.65 4.92
CA GLY A 312 18.56 -14.32 4.44
C GLY A 312 20.09 -14.13 4.33
N GLY A 313 20.51 -12.89 4.19
CA GLY A 313 21.93 -12.55 4.13
C GLY A 313 22.19 -11.08 3.90
N SER A 314 23.38 -10.63 4.31
CA SER A 314 23.84 -9.25 4.16
C SER A 314 25.28 -9.20 3.64
N GLY A 315 25.68 -8.06 3.10
CA GLY A 315 27.05 -7.72 2.74
C GLY A 315 27.56 -8.30 1.41
N VAL A 316 27.02 -9.42 0.93
CA VAL A 316 27.52 -10.11 -0.29
C VAL A 316 27.19 -9.32 -1.57
N TRP A 317 26.07 -8.59 -1.55
CA TRP A 317 25.52 -7.88 -2.70
C TRP A 317 25.35 -6.38 -2.47
N GLY A 318 25.83 -5.87 -1.36
CA GLY A 318 25.71 -4.49 -0.93
C GLY A 318 25.19 -4.35 0.49
N ALA A 319 24.82 -3.13 0.87
CA ALA A 319 24.38 -2.81 2.22
C ALA A 319 22.95 -3.29 2.55
N ILE A 320 22.13 -3.53 1.53
CA ILE A 320 20.73 -3.95 1.74
C ILE A 320 20.70 -5.45 2.00
N PRO A 321 20.29 -5.90 3.20
CA PRO A 321 20.18 -7.31 3.50
C PRO A 321 18.94 -7.93 2.83
N MET A 322 19.06 -9.19 2.45
CA MET A 322 17.91 -10.02 2.10
C MET A 322 17.34 -10.62 3.40
N PRO A 323 16.07 -10.37 3.73
CA PRO A 323 15.45 -10.96 4.91
C PRO A 323 15.25 -12.47 4.73
N PRO A 324 15.12 -13.25 5.83
CA PRO A 324 14.70 -14.64 5.78
C PRO A 324 13.37 -14.80 5.04
N GLN A 325 13.23 -15.84 4.22
CA GLN A 325 12.02 -16.11 3.45
C GLN A 325 11.25 -17.28 4.07
N GLY A 326 9.93 -17.11 4.23
CA GLY A 326 9.04 -18.10 4.85
C GLY A 326 8.49 -19.17 3.91
N ALA A 327 9.10 -19.36 2.74
CA ALA A 327 8.68 -20.39 1.78
C ALA A 327 8.95 -21.80 2.32
N ASP A 328 8.09 -22.76 1.96
CA ASP A 328 8.28 -24.17 2.32
C ASP A 328 9.56 -24.76 1.69
N GLU A 329 10.03 -25.85 2.25
CA GLU A 329 11.33 -26.45 1.87
C GLU A 329 11.37 -26.91 0.41
N ALA A 330 10.27 -27.45 -0.11
CA ALA A 330 10.20 -27.92 -1.51
C ALA A 330 10.31 -26.72 -2.47
N THR A 331 9.60 -25.64 -2.18
CA THR A 331 9.67 -24.38 -2.93
C THR A 331 11.06 -23.76 -2.89
N VAL A 332 11.68 -23.68 -1.71
CA VAL A 332 13.05 -23.15 -1.55
C VAL A 332 14.04 -23.95 -2.36
N ASN A 333 14.00 -25.28 -2.26
CA ASN A 333 14.89 -26.18 -2.99
C ASN A 333 14.71 -26.07 -4.50
N ARG A 334 13.47 -25.95 -4.97
CA ARG A 334 13.16 -25.80 -6.40
C ARG A 334 13.71 -24.49 -6.97
N ILE A 335 13.55 -23.38 -6.25
CA ILE A 335 14.11 -22.07 -6.63
C ILE A 335 15.64 -22.12 -6.61
N ALA A 336 16.25 -22.69 -5.58
CA ALA A 336 17.70 -22.81 -5.45
C ALA A 336 18.32 -23.65 -6.57
N GLN A 337 17.70 -24.74 -6.97
CA GLN A 337 18.12 -25.57 -8.11
C GLN A 337 18.07 -24.79 -9.43
N TRP A 338 17.01 -24.03 -9.66
CA TRP A 338 16.89 -23.18 -10.85
C TRP A 338 17.98 -22.10 -10.89
N LEU A 339 18.25 -21.43 -9.77
CA LEU A 339 19.35 -20.47 -9.65
C LEU A 339 20.70 -21.13 -9.91
N ALA A 340 20.97 -22.27 -9.29
CA ALA A 340 22.23 -23.03 -9.47
C ALA A 340 22.41 -23.51 -10.92
N GLY A 341 21.30 -23.74 -11.64
CA GLY A 341 21.25 -24.14 -13.04
C GLY A 341 21.43 -22.98 -14.04
N GLY A 342 21.53 -21.73 -13.59
CA GLY A 342 21.77 -20.58 -14.46
C GLY A 342 20.63 -19.58 -14.60
N ALA A 343 19.53 -19.74 -13.88
CA ALA A 343 18.38 -18.84 -13.84
C ALA A 343 17.87 -18.45 -15.26
N GLN A 344 17.82 -19.41 -16.15
CA GLN A 344 17.29 -19.17 -17.51
C GLN A 344 15.78 -18.92 -17.44
N PRO A 345 15.24 -17.93 -18.15
CA PRO A 345 13.82 -17.61 -18.19
C PRO A 345 12.98 -18.71 -18.84
#